data_91a8e268fb945284fa253513fa95a539
#
_entry.id   91a8e268fb945284fa253513fa95a539
#
_cell.length_a   1.000
_cell.length_b   1.000
_cell.length_c   1.000
_cell.angle_alpha   90.00
_cell.angle_beta   90.00
_cell.angle_gamma   90.00
#
_symmetry.space_group_name_H-M   'P 1'
#
loop_
_entity.id
_entity.type
_entity.pdbx_description
1 polymer ?
#
loop_
_entity_poly.entity_id
_entity_poly.type
_entity_poly.pdbx_seq_one_letter_code
_entity_poly.pdbx_strand_id
1 'polypeptide(L)'
;MKKVFTNLFLVSAFLMAGNIVTSCDKVDDLIDDISVPVPFTIKKDFDTQFPFATINTTDYVTYPEIPVNIDVDSKIKEQYSSLSINNLKAAKLESFSIEVLEGNAIPLDAIKDAEVYMKAPNLPDVLIGSITNNTNATKINFTPTNEDLINHLKSKQNSFFLKIRGSKVTAGNMKIKISTGFRIEVGL
;
A
#
# COMPACT_ATOMS: atom_id res chain seq x y z
N MET A 1 14.47 42.54 54.79
CA MET A 1 13.11 42.38 55.31
C MET A 1 12.57 41.09 54.68
N LYS A 2 12.57 40.02 55.46
CA LYS A 2 11.41 39.19 55.87
C LYS A 2 10.65 38.60 54.66
N LYS A 3 10.41 37.31 54.53
CA LYS A 3 10.21 36.21 55.48
C LYS A 3 10.35 34.85 54.74
N VAL A 4 10.92 33.91 55.45
CA VAL A 4 10.92 32.47 55.24
C VAL A 4 9.50 31.94 55.45
N PHE A 5 9.05 31.01 54.60
CA PHE A 5 7.99 30.07 54.99
C PHE A 5 8.37 28.66 54.54
N THR A 6 8.78 27.93 55.53
CA THR A 6 8.91 26.49 55.57
C THR A 6 7.50 25.88 55.59
N ASN A 7 7.18 24.95 54.74
CA ASN A 7 6.08 24.02 54.94
C ASN A 7 6.54 22.59 54.75
N LEU A 8 6.68 22.01 55.91
CA LEU A 8 6.83 20.61 56.23
C LEU A 8 5.54 19.86 55.89
N PHE A 9 5.59 18.93 54.94
CA PHE A 9 4.48 17.99 54.72
C PHE A 9 4.83 16.62 55.28
N LEU A 10 4.05 16.23 56.23
CA LEU A 10 4.05 14.96 56.95
C LEU A 10 3.89 13.78 55.98
N VAL A 11 4.80 12.84 56.10
CA VAL A 11 4.67 11.48 55.59
C VAL A 11 3.84 10.69 56.61
N SER A 12 2.59 10.41 56.29
CA SER A 12 1.79 9.41 56.99
C SER A 12 1.88 8.09 56.26
N ALA A 13 2.67 7.19 56.78
CA ALA A 13 2.69 5.79 56.41
C ALA A 13 1.38 5.13 56.85
N PHE A 14 0.58 4.70 55.88
CA PHE A 14 -0.53 3.80 56.13
C PHE A 14 -0.14 2.39 55.68
N LEU A 15 0.30 1.60 56.65
CA LEU A 15 0.39 0.14 56.53
C LEU A 15 -1.02 -0.43 56.62
N MET A 16 -1.61 -0.81 55.50
CA MET A 16 -2.71 -1.77 55.47
C MET A 16 -2.23 -3.06 54.81
N ALA A 17 -2.01 -4.06 55.67
CA ALA A 17 -1.97 -5.44 55.25
C ALA A 17 -3.38 -5.86 54.81
N GLY A 18 -3.57 -6.05 53.52
CA GLY A 18 -4.81 -6.57 52.95
C GLY A 18 -4.47 -7.61 51.87
N ASN A 19 -4.92 -8.80 52.09
CA ASN A 19 -4.77 -10.00 51.29
C ASN A 19 -4.77 -9.72 49.76
N ILE A 20 -3.64 -9.94 49.12
CA ILE A 20 -3.54 -10.01 47.67
C ILE A 20 -4.10 -11.37 47.28
N VAL A 21 -5.39 -11.42 46.96
CA VAL A 21 -5.95 -12.54 46.21
C VAL A 21 -5.28 -12.52 44.85
N THR A 22 -4.41 -13.48 44.66
CA THR A 22 -3.84 -13.82 43.33
C THR A 22 -4.98 -14.23 42.43
N SER A 23 -5.43 -13.28 41.62
CA SER A 23 -6.25 -13.55 40.43
C SER A 23 -5.43 -13.12 39.22
N CYS A 24 -4.37 -13.87 38.95
CA CYS A 24 -3.51 -13.66 37.78
C CYS A 24 -3.93 -14.47 36.53
N ASP A 25 -5.04 -15.22 36.60
CA ASP A 25 -5.43 -16.09 35.46
C ASP A 25 -6.37 -15.42 34.44
N LYS A 26 -6.73 -14.15 34.61
CA LYS A 26 -7.62 -13.47 33.65
C LYS A 26 -7.02 -12.25 32.93
N VAL A 27 -5.78 -11.91 33.22
CA VAL A 27 -5.12 -10.77 32.55
C VAL A 27 -4.42 -11.23 31.28
N ASP A 28 -3.94 -12.46 31.21
CA ASP A 28 -3.28 -12.99 30.02
C ASP A 28 -4.27 -13.18 28.86
N ASP A 29 -5.53 -13.56 29.12
CA ASP A 29 -6.57 -13.70 28.11
C ASP A 29 -7.05 -12.34 27.53
N LEU A 30 -6.80 -11.25 28.21
CA LEU A 30 -7.18 -9.90 27.72
C LEU A 30 -6.07 -9.21 26.91
N ILE A 31 -4.84 -9.70 26.99
CA ILE A 31 -3.70 -9.15 26.24
C ILE A 31 -3.64 -9.73 24.83
N ASP A 32 -4.12 -10.96 24.63
CA ASP A 32 -4.15 -11.61 23.32
C ASP A 32 -5.18 -11.02 22.34
N ASP A 33 -6.15 -10.24 22.84
CA ASP A 33 -7.22 -9.65 22.01
C ASP A 33 -7.00 -8.17 21.63
N ILE A 34 -5.96 -7.53 22.15
CA ILE A 34 -5.61 -6.15 21.77
C ILE A 34 -4.56 -6.20 20.66
N SER A 35 -4.98 -6.66 19.48
CA SER A 35 -4.17 -6.52 18.27
C SER A 35 -4.25 -5.05 17.81
N VAL A 36 -3.26 -4.25 18.15
CA VAL A 36 -3.10 -2.92 17.59
C VAL A 36 -2.48 -3.08 16.20
N PRO A 37 -3.24 -2.82 15.12
CA PRO A 37 -2.67 -2.93 13.77
C PRO A 37 -1.58 -1.87 13.60
N VAL A 38 -0.42 -2.30 13.13
CA VAL A 38 0.72 -1.42 12.88
C VAL A 38 0.79 -1.15 11.37
N PRO A 39 0.51 0.11 10.93
CA PRO A 39 0.55 0.46 9.52
C PRO A 39 1.97 0.75 9.07
N PHE A 40 2.33 0.31 7.84
CA PHE A 40 3.53 0.73 7.12
C PHE A 40 3.33 0.63 5.61
N THR A 41 4.22 1.24 4.83
CA THR A 41 4.11 1.28 3.38
C THR A 41 5.19 0.42 2.73
N ILE A 42 4.77 -0.50 1.87
CA ILE A 42 5.67 -1.25 0.97
C ILE A 42 5.75 -0.50 -0.35
N LYS A 43 6.96 -0.05 -0.70
CA LYS A 43 7.24 0.59 -1.99
C LYS A 43 7.88 -0.40 -2.96
N LYS A 44 7.49 -0.32 -4.23
CA LYS A 44 8.09 -1.10 -5.31
C LYS A 44 8.18 -0.22 -6.56
N ASP A 45 9.40 -0.08 -7.07
CA ASP A 45 9.69 0.59 -8.34
C ASP A 45 10.27 -0.43 -9.31
N PHE A 46 9.90 -0.32 -10.58
CA PHE A 46 10.45 -1.14 -11.65
C PHE A 46 10.23 -0.50 -13.02
N ASP A 47 11.15 -0.78 -13.93
CA ASP A 47 11.08 -0.32 -15.30
C ASP A 47 10.42 -1.40 -16.17
N THR A 48 9.63 -0.97 -17.15
CA THR A 48 8.99 -1.87 -18.10
C THR A 48 8.92 -1.24 -19.49
N GLN A 49 8.83 -2.10 -20.50
CA GLN A 49 8.61 -1.69 -21.86
C GLN A 49 7.56 -2.58 -22.49
N PHE A 50 6.64 -1.98 -23.23
CA PHE A 50 5.61 -2.71 -23.96
C PHE A 50 5.22 -1.99 -25.25
N PRO A 51 4.72 -2.73 -26.27
CA PRO A 51 4.09 -2.14 -27.44
C PRO A 51 2.86 -1.34 -27.01
N PHE A 52 2.82 -0.08 -27.39
CA PHE A 52 1.69 0.81 -27.14
C PHE A 52 1.01 1.16 -28.45
N ALA A 53 -0.30 0.97 -28.53
CA ALA A 53 -1.09 1.38 -29.68
C ALA A 53 -2.51 1.76 -29.24
N THR A 54 -2.96 2.92 -29.68
CA THR A 54 -4.36 3.35 -29.59
C THR A 54 -4.94 3.47 -30.99
N ILE A 55 -6.00 2.70 -31.27
CA ILE A 55 -6.63 2.64 -32.59
C ILE A 55 -7.75 3.67 -32.74
N ASN A 56 -8.27 4.16 -31.63
CA ASN A 56 -9.26 5.24 -31.56
C ASN A 56 -9.15 5.96 -30.21
N THR A 57 -9.96 6.99 -29.99
CA THR A 57 -9.97 7.80 -28.77
C THR A 57 -11.22 7.59 -27.90
N THR A 58 -12.05 6.60 -28.24
CA THR A 58 -13.33 6.31 -27.57
C THR A 58 -13.27 5.11 -26.65
N ASP A 59 -12.54 4.07 -27.04
CA ASP A 59 -12.56 2.78 -26.39
C ASP A 59 -11.32 2.56 -25.53
N TYR A 60 -11.48 1.79 -24.46
CA TYR A 60 -10.36 1.30 -23.67
C TYR A 60 -9.72 0.09 -24.34
N VAL A 61 -8.41 0.11 -24.42
CA VAL A 61 -7.57 -1.02 -24.86
C VAL A 61 -6.91 -1.64 -23.65
N THR A 62 -7.02 -2.96 -23.49
CA THR A 62 -6.34 -3.70 -22.43
C THR A 62 -4.91 -4.03 -22.87
N TYR A 63 -3.95 -3.69 -22.03
CA TYR A 63 -2.52 -3.95 -22.26
C TYR A 63 -2.07 -5.24 -21.57
N PRO A 64 -0.94 -5.83 -22.02
CA PRO A 64 -0.40 -7.04 -21.45
C PRO A 64 -0.12 -6.91 -19.94
N GLU A 65 -0.20 -8.05 -19.26
CA GLU A 65 0.13 -8.13 -17.83
C GLU A 65 1.61 -7.85 -17.59
N ILE A 66 1.87 -7.11 -16.54
CA ILE A 66 3.21 -6.76 -16.06
C ILE A 66 3.41 -7.49 -14.73
N PRO A 67 4.21 -8.57 -14.69
CA PRO A 67 4.49 -9.27 -13.44
C PRO A 67 5.19 -8.36 -12.43
N VAL A 68 4.71 -8.35 -11.18
CA VAL A 68 5.25 -7.46 -10.14
C VAL A 68 5.93 -8.24 -9.04
N ASN A 69 5.37 -9.39 -8.66
CA ASN A 69 5.93 -10.32 -7.66
C ASN A 69 6.37 -9.59 -6.38
N ILE A 70 5.43 -8.93 -5.72
CA ILE A 70 5.70 -8.21 -4.47
C ILE A 70 5.83 -9.22 -3.35
N ASP A 71 7.03 -9.34 -2.79
CA ASP A 71 7.29 -10.19 -1.61
C ASP A 71 6.92 -9.45 -0.32
N VAL A 72 5.62 -9.48 -0.01
CA VAL A 72 5.07 -8.83 1.18
C VAL A 72 5.56 -9.50 2.47
N ASP A 73 5.72 -10.83 2.47
CA ASP A 73 6.17 -11.57 3.66
C ASP A 73 7.57 -11.15 4.10
N SER A 74 8.52 -11.07 3.15
CA SER A 74 9.86 -10.58 3.44
C SER A 74 9.83 -9.14 3.96
N LYS A 75 9.01 -8.27 3.39
CA LYS A 75 8.89 -6.88 3.83
C LYS A 75 8.28 -6.74 5.23
N ILE A 76 7.31 -7.59 5.58
CA ILE A 76 6.77 -7.65 6.95
C ILE A 76 7.88 -8.08 7.92
N LYS A 77 8.61 -9.16 7.61
CA LYS A 77 9.68 -9.70 8.47
C LYS A 77 10.87 -8.74 8.63
N GLU A 78 11.22 -7.98 7.60
CA GLU A 78 12.23 -6.92 7.68
C GLU A 78 11.86 -5.85 8.70
N GLN A 79 10.57 -5.53 8.81
CA GLN A 79 10.05 -4.50 9.72
C GLN A 79 9.71 -5.06 11.11
N TYR A 80 9.16 -6.27 11.14
CA TYR A 80 8.69 -6.96 12.36
C TYR A 80 9.03 -8.43 12.26
N SER A 81 10.15 -8.84 12.87
CA SER A 81 10.70 -10.20 12.73
C SER A 81 9.78 -11.33 13.23
N SER A 82 8.86 -11.02 14.16
CA SER A 82 7.87 -11.97 14.70
C SER A 82 6.59 -12.09 13.88
N LEU A 83 6.37 -11.19 12.90
CA LEU A 83 5.16 -11.17 12.06
C LEU A 83 5.45 -11.74 10.67
N SER A 84 4.40 -12.15 10.01
CA SER A 84 4.44 -12.74 8.65
C SER A 84 3.23 -12.26 7.82
N ILE A 85 3.16 -12.70 6.58
CA ILE A 85 2.00 -12.46 5.70
C ILE A 85 0.68 -12.92 6.30
N ASN A 86 0.70 -13.91 7.21
CA ASN A 86 -0.51 -14.39 7.90
C ASN A 86 -1.09 -13.36 8.89
N ASN A 87 -0.25 -12.44 9.34
CA ASN A 87 -0.63 -11.35 10.25
C ASN A 87 -1.18 -10.10 9.53
N LEU A 88 -1.35 -10.17 8.20
CA LEU A 88 -1.89 -9.06 7.42
C LEU A 88 -3.37 -8.83 7.74
N LYS A 89 -3.70 -7.65 8.25
CA LYS A 89 -5.05 -7.23 8.67
C LYS A 89 -5.71 -6.29 7.66
N ALA A 90 -4.92 -5.45 6.97
CA ALA A 90 -5.40 -4.59 5.90
C ALA A 90 -4.31 -4.39 4.85
N ALA A 91 -4.73 -4.18 3.59
CA ALA A 91 -3.83 -3.89 2.49
C ALA A 91 -4.56 -3.06 1.43
N LYS A 92 -4.02 -1.88 1.11
CA LYS A 92 -4.59 -0.97 0.11
C LYS A 92 -3.48 -0.34 -0.74
N LEU A 93 -3.82 0.02 -1.97
CA LEU A 93 -2.94 0.88 -2.75
C LEU A 93 -2.92 2.29 -2.12
N GLU A 94 -1.73 2.81 -1.84
CA GLU A 94 -1.53 4.17 -1.36
C GLU A 94 -1.11 5.11 -2.49
N SER A 95 -0.29 4.60 -3.41
CA SER A 95 0.17 5.36 -4.58
C SER A 95 0.47 4.45 -5.76
N PHE A 96 0.20 4.96 -6.96
CA PHE A 96 0.61 4.37 -8.22
C PHE A 96 0.95 5.48 -9.19
N SER A 97 2.13 5.43 -9.78
CA SER A 97 2.54 6.37 -10.82
C SER A 97 3.32 5.69 -11.93
N ILE A 98 3.23 6.26 -13.11
CA ILE A 98 4.08 5.93 -14.24
C ILE A 98 4.84 7.16 -14.71
N GLU A 99 6.09 6.99 -15.10
CA GLU A 99 6.97 8.05 -15.57
C GLU A 99 7.74 7.57 -16.79
N VAL A 100 7.90 8.43 -17.79
CA VAL A 100 8.66 8.07 -19.00
C VAL A 100 10.13 7.88 -18.69
N LEU A 101 10.73 6.87 -19.31
CA LEU A 101 12.16 6.66 -19.28
C LEU A 101 12.83 7.28 -20.53
N GLU A 102 14.12 7.50 -20.43
CA GLU A 102 14.94 7.99 -21.56
C GLU A 102 14.80 7.06 -22.78
N GLY A 103 14.70 7.68 -23.96
CA GLY A 103 14.47 6.96 -25.22
C GLY A 103 13.05 6.44 -25.40
N ASN A 104 12.09 6.90 -24.60
CA ASN A 104 10.67 6.63 -24.83
C ASN A 104 10.19 7.38 -26.08
N ALA A 105 9.50 6.65 -27.00
CA ALA A 105 9.03 7.22 -28.26
C ALA A 105 7.68 7.93 -28.15
N ILE A 106 6.89 7.62 -27.09
CA ILE A 106 5.50 8.08 -26.96
C ILE A 106 5.34 8.81 -25.62
N PRO A 107 5.03 10.13 -25.63
CA PRO A 107 4.79 10.86 -24.39
C PRO A 107 3.49 10.40 -23.72
N LEU A 108 3.40 10.53 -22.39
CA LEU A 108 2.25 10.04 -21.62
C LEU A 108 0.96 10.83 -21.84
N ASP A 109 0.99 12.01 -22.47
CA ASP A 109 -0.21 12.73 -22.90
C ASP A 109 -0.98 12.02 -24.02
N ALA A 110 -0.38 11.02 -24.66
CA ALA A 110 -1.07 10.09 -25.55
C ALA A 110 -2.11 9.21 -24.82
N ILE A 111 -1.97 9.07 -23.50
CA ILE A 111 -2.92 8.41 -22.61
C ILE A 111 -3.88 9.48 -22.08
N LYS A 112 -5.15 9.42 -22.47
CA LYS A 112 -6.17 10.33 -21.95
C LYS A 112 -6.71 9.87 -20.61
N ASP A 113 -7.15 8.62 -20.58
CA ASP A 113 -7.67 7.97 -19.37
C ASP A 113 -7.01 6.60 -19.23
N ALA A 114 -6.80 6.19 -17.99
CA ALA A 114 -6.27 4.87 -17.71
C ALA A 114 -6.80 4.32 -16.40
N GLU A 115 -6.96 3.02 -16.37
CA GLU A 115 -7.30 2.22 -15.21
C GLU A 115 -6.20 1.20 -14.99
N VAL A 116 -5.76 1.04 -13.75
CA VAL A 116 -4.80 0.00 -13.36
C VAL A 116 -5.50 -1.04 -12.52
N TYR A 117 -5.31 -2.29 -12.92
CA TYR A 117 -5.87 -3.46 -12.25
C TYR A 117 -4.76 -4.31 -11.67
N MET A 118 -5.04 -4.90 -10.52
CA MET A 118 -4.20 -5.95 -9.92
C MET A 118 -4.84 -7.30 -10.16
N LYS A 119 -4.01 -8.28 -10.54
CA LYS A 119 -4.40 -9.65 -10.81
C LYS A 119 -3.57 -10.61 -9.97
N ALA A 120 -4.21 -11.68 -9.50
CA ALA A 120 -3.57 -12.80 -8.84
C ALA A 120 -4.29 -14.11 -9.23
N PRO A 121 -3.60 -15.26 -9.24
CA PRO A 121 -4.22 -16.54 -9.59
C PRO A 121 -5.45 -16.86 -8.75
N ASN A 122 -6.52 -17.31 -9.40
CA ASN A 122 -7.79 -17.70 -8.77
C ASN A 122 -8.52 -16.60 -8.01
N LEU A 123 -8.17 -15.34 -8.24
CA LEU A 123 -8.87 -14.17 -7.70
C LEU A 123 -9.45 -13.34 -8.85
N PRO A 124 -10.54 -12.61 -8.63
CA PRO A 124 -11.04 -11.65 -9.61
C PRO A 124 -10.05 -10.50 -9.79
N ASP A 125 -9.98 -9.96 -11.00
CA ASP A 125 -9.21 -8.75 -11.24
C ASP A 125 -9.82 -7.58 -10.44
N VAL A 126 -8.99 -6.78 -9.80
CA VAL A 126 -9.44 -5.65 -8.97
C VAL A 126 -8.88 -4.33 -9.50
N LEU A 127 -9.76 -3.34 -9.69
CA LEU A 127 -9.37 -1.98 -10.04
C LEU A 127 -8.71 -1.32 -8.83
N ILE A 128 -7.44 -0.96 -8.95
CA ILE A 128 -6.67 -0.39 -7.82
C ILE A 128 -6.41 1.10 -7.97
N GLY A 129 -6.53 1.66 -9.18
CA GLY A 129 -6.37 3.09 -9.40
C GLY A 129 -6.79 3.52 -10.80
N SER A 130 -7.07 4.82 -10.96
CA SER A 130 -7.47 5.39 -12.25
C SER A 130 -6.99 6.82 -12.42
N ILE A 131 -6.97 7.28 -13.67
CA ILE A 131 -6.77 8.67 -14.07
C ILE A 131 -7.68 9.00 -15.23
N THR A 132 -8.18 10.22 -15.26
CA THR A 132 -8.99 10.75 -16.37
C THR A 132 -8.44 12.09 -16.82
N ASN A 133 -8.62 12.38 -18.13
CA ASN A 133 -8.22 13.63 -18.76
C ASN A 133 -6.74 14.00 -18.51
N ASN A 134 -5.85 13.02 -18.61
CA ASN A 134 -4.42 13.27 -18.47
C ASN A 134 -3.90 14.17 -19.60
N THR A 135 -3.11 15.15 -19.26
CA THR A 135 -2.40 16.07 -20.16
C THR A 135 -0.90 16.09 -19.89
N ASN A 136 -0.42 15.34 -18.90
CA ASN A 136 0.99 15.32 -18.55
C ASN A 136 1.76 14.36 -19.46
N ALA A 137 2.79 14.86 -20.11
CA ALA A 137 3.59 14.11 -21.07
C ALA A 137 4.67 13.22 -20.43
N THR A 138 5.04 13.46 -19.16
CA THR A 138 6.18 12.81 -18.53
C THR A 138 5.84 11.92 -17.36
N LYS A 139 4.76 12.23 -16.64
CA LYS A 139 4.37 11.49 -15.44
C LYS A 139 2.86 11.48 -15.26
N ILE A 140 2.31 10.32 -14.90
CA ILE A 140 0.91 10.15 -14.50
C ILE A 140 0.88 9.66 -13.06
N ASN A 141 0.12 10.33 -12.21
CA ASN A 141 -0.22 9.85 -10.88
C ASN A 141 -1.68 9.38 -10.88
N PHE A 142 -1.89 8.12 -10.55
CA PHE A 142 -3.23 7.54 -10.48
C PHE A 142 -3.88 7.87 -9.14
N THR A 143 -5.19 8.04 -9.16
CA THR A 143 -5.99 8.12 -7.94
C THR A 143 -6.28 6.69 -7.46
N PRO A 144 -5.77 6.28 -6.28
CA PRO A 144 -6.02 4.95 -5.75
C PRO A 144 -7.50 4.73 -5.44
N THR A 145 -7.94 3.47 -5.56
CA THR A 145 -9.20 3.00 -4.99
C THR A 145 -9.02 2.58 -3.53
N ASN A 146 -10.13 2.38 -2.81
CA ASN A 146 -10.10 1.88 -1.43
C ASN A 146 -10.27 0.36 -1.34
N GLU A 147 -10.00 -0.37 -2.41
CA GLU A 147 -10.16 -1.83 -2.46
C GLU A 147 -9.22 -2.54 -1.50
N ASP A 148 -9.73 -3.60 -0.90
CA ASP A 148 -8.92 -4.50 -0.07
C ASP A 148 -8.09 -5.45 -0.95
N LEU A 149 -6.78 -5.40 -0.76
CA LEU A 149 -5.81 -6.15 -1.55
C LEU A 149 -5.15 -7.30 -0.78
N ILE A 150 -5.64 -7.65 0.42
CA ILE A 150 -5.05 -8.69 1.27
C ILE A 150 -4.80 -9.98 0.49
N ASN A 151 -5.84 -10.51 -0.17
CA ASN A 151 -5.73 -11.78 -0.88
C ASN A 151 -4.81 -11.70 -2.10
N HIS A 152 -4.81 -10.57 -2.80
CA HIS A 152 -3.92 -10.34 -3.95
C HIS A 152 -2.47 -10.25 -3.51
N LEU A 153 -2.17 -9.56 -2.41
CA LEU A 153 -0.82 -9.41 -1.88
C LEU A 153 -0.32 -10.68 -1.16
N LYS A 154 -1.21 -11.54 -0.66
CA LYS A 154 -0.84 -12.88 -0.18
C LYS A 154 -0.39 -13.81 -1.29
N SER A 155 -0.81 -13.57 -2.52
CA SER A 155 -0.31 -14.31 -3.67
C SER A 155 1.13 -13.93 -3.99
N LYS A 156 2.00 -14.93 -4.19
CA LYS A 156 3.38 -14.72 -4.65
C LYS A 156 3.45 -14.40 -6.15
N GLN A 157 2.37 -14.64 -6.88
CA GLN A 157 2.27 -14.38 -8.31
C GLN A 157 1.20 -13.32 -8.52
N ASN A 158 1.61 -12.06 -8.51
CA ASN A 158 0.73 -10.95 -8.81
C ASN A 158 1.28 -10.13 -9.98
N SER A 159 0.37 -9.53 -10.73
CA SER A 159 0.67 -8.70 -11.88
C SER A 159 -0.25 -7.48 -11.91
N PHE A 160 0.17 -6.47 -12.64
CA PHE A 160 -0.68 -5.36 -13.03
C PHE A 160 -1.03 -5.49 -14.51
N PHE A 161 -2.18 -4.97 -14.89
CA PHE A 161 -2.47 -4.61 -16.27
C PHE A 161 -3.20 -3.27 -16.32
N LEU A 162 -3.09 -2.64 -17.47
CA LEU A 162 -3.68 -1.33 -17.71
C LEU A 162 -4.77 -1.45 -18.77
N LYS A 163 -5.87 -0.75 -18.54
CA LYS A 163 -6.82 -0.40 -19.59
C LYS A 163 -6.63 1.08 -19.91
N ILE A 164 -6.38 1.40 -21.16
CA ILE A 164 -6.01 2.76 -21.57
C ILE A 164 -6.93 3.21 -22.68
N ARG A 165 -7.42 4.45 -22.58
CA ARG A 165 -8.05 5.19 -23.66
C ARG A 165 -7.10 6.31 -24.10
N GLY A 166 -6.80 6.34 -25.40
CA GLY A 166 -5.89 7.31 -25.98
C GLY A 166 -6.48 8.70 -26.15
N SER A 167 -5.63 9.71 -26.18
CA SER A 167 -5.99 11.07 -26.59
C SER A 167 -5.92 11.25 -28.11
N LYS A 168 -5.14 10.41 -28.78
CA LYS A 168 -4.89 10.39 -30.23
C LYS A 168 -4.54 8.99 -30.69
N VAL A 169 -4.74 8.71 -31.97
CA VAL A 169 -4.25 7.46 -32.60
C VAL A 169 -2.73 7.52 -32.66
N THR A 170 -2.07 6.54 -32.06
CA THR A 170 -0.61 6.43 -32.04
C THR A 170 -0.16 5.01 -31.83
N ALA A 171 1.06 4.68 -32.27
CA ALA A 171 1.68 3.39 -32.02
C ALA A 171 3.19 3.53 -31.86
N GLY A 172 3.78 2.68 -31.03
CA GLY A 172 5.22 2.65 -30.78
C GLY A 172 5.55 1.81 -29.55
N ASN A 173 6.79 1.90 -29.08
CA ASN A 173 7.20 1.32 -27.82
C ASN A 173 7.12 2.35 -26.71
N MET A 174 6.48 1.99 -25.62
CA MET A 174 6.42 2.79 -24.42
C MET A 174 7.38 2.21 -23.38
N LYS A 175 8.35 3.04 -22.95
CA LYS A 175 9.29 2.70 -21.87
C LYS A 175 8.94 3.55 -20.67
N ILE A 176 8.59 2.91 -19.56
CA ILE A 176 8.13 3.59 -18.36
C ILE A 176 8.73 2.98 -17.11
N LYS A 177 8.89 3.84 -16.11
CA LYS A 177 9.06 3.44 -14.71
C LYS A 177 7.70 3.43 -14.05
N ILE A 178 7.40 2.34 -13.37
CA ILE A 178 6.22 2.20 -12.52
C ILE A 178 6.69 2.30 -11.07
N SER A 179 6.03 3.17 -10.29
CA SER A 179 6.26 3.30 -8.86
C SER A 179 4.96 3.05 -8.11
N THR A 180 5.01 2.14 -7.14
CA THR A 180 3.85 1.74 -6.34
C THR A 180 4.14 1.86 -4.85
N GLY A 181 3.12 2.20 -4.08
CA GLY A 181 3.12 2.13 -2.62
C GLY A 181 1.87 1.42 -2.13
N PHE A 182 2.04 0.41 -1.29
CA PHE A 182 0.95 -0.31 -0.63
C PHE A 182 1.00 -0.02 0.85
N ARG A 183 -0.07 0.58 1.36
CA ARG A 183 -0.28 0.69 2.80
C ARG A 183 -0.83 -0.64 3.31
N ILE A 184 -0.11 -1.26 4.21
CA ILE A 184 -0.52 -2.49 4.86
C ILE A 184 -0.60 -2.29 6.37
N GLU A 185 -1.42 -3.08 7.03
CA GLU A 185 -1.53 -3.15 8.47
C GLU A 185 -1.33 -4.59 8.89
N VAL A 186 -0.45 -4.80 9.85
CA VAL A 186 -0.19 -6.11 10.45
C VAL A 186 -0.52 -6.08 11.93
N GLY A 187 -0.95 -7.21 12.48
CA GLY A 187 -1.29 -7.35 13.89
C GLY A 187 -1.13 -8.78 14.37
N LEU A 188 -0.98 -8.95 15.67
CA LEU A 188 -0.95 -10.27 16.31
C LEU A 188 -2.33 -10.91 16.31
#